data_99adb0f8520eed8c42f2bd65842aee22
#
_entry.id   99adb0f8520eed8c42f2bd65842aee22
#
_cell.length_a   1.000
_cell.length_b   1.000
_cell.length_c   1.000
_cell.angle_alpha   90.00
_cell.angle_beta   90.00
_cell.angle_gamma   90.00
#
_symmetry.space_group_name_H-M   'P 1'
#
loop_
_entity.id
_entity.type
_entity.pdbx_description
1 polymer ?
#
loop_
_entity_poly.entity_id
_entity_poly.type
_entity_poly.pdbx_seq_one_letter_code
_entity_poly.pdbx_strand_id
1 'polypeptide(L)'
;MISRVYHWKQFWCPRMGRMSLTDGGYLDDPDAEWGRFSNPDVVPFETIASLPCLGLLGEPGMGKTRTLQAQRTAIDTQVQEEGGQTLWLDLRSYGSEERLIRDLFGNQTFLAWASGTFCLHIFLDSLDPTLSRVVEHFLE
;
A
#
# COMPACT_ATOMS: atom_id res chain seq x y z
N MET A 1 -4.36 -31.22 7.54
CA MET A 1 -5.06 -30.04 8.08
C MET A 1 -5.35 -29.11 6.90
N ILE A 2 -6.60 -28.97 6.50
CA ILE A 2 -6.98 -28.11 5.38
C ILE A 2 -6.99 -26.68 5.91
N SER A 3 -5.99 -25.86 5.54
CA SER A 3 -5.97 -24.43 5.85
C SER A 3 -7.08 -23.77 5.02
N ARG A 4 -8.15 -23.33 5.67
CA ARG A 4 -9.17 -22.50 5.02
C ARG A 4 -8.65 -21.07 4.97
N VAL A 5 -8.37 -20.58 3.77
CA VAL A 5 -8.05 -19.17 3.53
C VAL A 5 -9.37 -18.41 3.39
N TYR A 6 -9.67 -17.53 4.33
CA TYR A 6 -10.80 -16.62 4.26
C TYR A 6 -10.36 -15.34 3.54
N HIS A 7 -11.02 -15.02 2.44
CA HIS A 7 -10.83 -13.76 1.71
C HIS A 7 -11.76 -12.72 2.33
N TRP A 8 -11.25 -11.96 3.30
CA TRP A 8 -11.97 -10.82 3.86
C TRP A 8 -11.91 -9.67 2.86
N LYS A 9 -13.07 -9.05 2.60
CA LYS A 9 -13.10 -7.76 1.90
C LYS A 9 -12.44 -6.72 2.80
N GLN A 10 -11.57 -5.90 2.22
CA GLN A 10 -10.91 -4.80 2.88
C GLN A 10 -11.32 -3.50 2.20
N PHE A 11 -11.61 -2.50 3.01
CA PHE A 11 -12.01 -1.18 2.55
C PHE A 11 -11.11 -0.12 3.17
N TRP A 12 -11.01 0.99 2.50
CA TRP A 12 -10.10 2.06 2.86
C TRP A 12 -10.86 3.37 2.94
N CYS A 13 -10.52 4.19 3.94
CA CYS A 13 -11.08 5.50 4.13
C CYS A 13 -9.92 6.52 4.10
N PRO A 14 -10.03 7.65 3.40
CA PRO A 14 -9.06 8.72 3.51
C PRO A 14 -8.84 9.14 4.96
N ARG A 15 -7.62 9.50 5.33
CA ARG A 15 -7.28 9.89 6.72
C ARG A 15 -8.23 10.93 7.31
N MET A 16 -8.70 11.86 6.49
CA MET A 16 -9.64 12.92 6.87
C MET A 16 -11.09 12.57 6.53
N GLY A 17 -11.35 11.38 6.00
CA GLY A 17 -12.69 10.88 5.69
C GLY A 17 -13.46 10.48 6.94
N ARG A 18 -14.77 10.33 6.77
CA ARG A 18 -15.67 9.91 7.84
C ARG A 18 -16.06 8.45 7.63
N MET A 19 -16.00 7.69 8.71
CA MET A 19 -16.46 6.31 8.75
C MET A 19 -17.41 6.13 9.93
N SER A 20 -18.59 5.60 9.66
CA SER A 20 -19.59 5.25 10.67
C SER A 20 -19.81 3.75 10.65
N LEU A 21 -19.74 3.14 11.81
CA LEU A 21 -20.07 1.73 11.97
C LEU A 21 -21.56 1.60 12.34
N THR A 22 -22.25 0.60 11.79
CA THR A 22 -23.61 0.26 12.16
C THR A 22 -23.68 -0.35 13.57
N ASP A 23 -24.87 -0.52 14.08
CA ASP A 23 -25.11 -1.20 15.36
C ASP A 23 -24.41 -2.56 15.39
N GLY A 24 -23.56 -2.78 16.39
CA GLY A 24 -22.73 -3.97 16.51
C GLY A 24 -21.31 -3.82 15.96
N GLY A 25 -20.91 -2.65 15.46
CA GLY A 25 -19.55 -2.36 15.02
C GLY A 25 -19.22 -2.89 13.62
N TYR A 26 -20.22 -3.17 12.79
CA TYR A 26 -20.02 -3.62 11.41
C TYR A 26 -19.92 -2.44 10.45
N LEU A 27 -19.08 -2.61 9.45
CA LEU A 27 -19.00 -1.70 8.29
C LEU A 27 -19.90 -2.25 7.19
N ASP A 28 -20.84 -1.43 6.70
CA ASP A 28 -21.62 -1.77 5.52
C ASP A 28 -20.70 -1.87 4.31
N ASP A 29 -20.88 -2.92 3.49
CA ASP A 29 -20.14 -3.11 2.25
C ASP A 29 -20.39 -1.91 1.32
N PRO A 30 -19.36 -1.10 0.97
CA PRO A 30 -19.51 0.05 0.08
C PRO A 30 -20.08 -0.29 -1.31
N ASP A 31 -19.96 -1.56 -1.74
CA ASP A 31 -20.52 -2.04 -3.00
C ASP A 31 -22.01 -2.39 -2.87
N ALA A 32 -22.55 -2.49 -1.64
CA ALA A 32 -23.96 -2.71 -1.39
C ALA A 32 -24.79 -1.44 -1.64
N GLU A 33 -26.08 -1.62 -1.96
CA GLU A 33 -27.00 -0.54 -2.29
C GLU A 33 -27.01 0.61 -1.26
N TRP A 34 -26.93 0.28 0.03
CA TRP A 34 -26.96 1.23 1.14
C TRP A 34 -25.58 1.64 1.67
N GLY A 35 -24.52 0.87 1.35
CA GLY A 35 -23.17 1.11 1.86
C GLY A 35 -22.61 2.47 1.47
N ARG A 36 -22.85 2.92 0.25
CA ARG A 36 -22.40 4.23 -0.25
C ARG A 36 -23.08 5.41 0.45
N PHE A 37 -24.30 5.24 0.92
CA PHE A 37 -25.02 6.29 1.66
C PHE A 37 -24.51 6.38 3.11
N SER A 38 -24.22 5.23 3.73
CA SER A 38 -23.73 5.18 5.11
C SER A 38 -22.28 5.67 5.24
N ASN A 39 -21.42 5.30 4.28
CA ASN A 39 -20.00 5.59 4.32
C ASN A 39 -19.46 5.99 2.92
N PRO A 40 -19.76 7.20 2.45
CA PRO A 40 -19.37 7.65 1.11
C PRO A 40 -17.86 7.74 0.91
N ASP A 41 -17.09 7.91 1.99
CA ASP A 41 -15.62 8.03 1.95
C ASP A 41 -14.91 6.66 1.99
N VAL A 42 -15.65 5.57 2.23
CA VAL A 42 -15.10 4.22 2.30
C VAL A 42 -15.12 3.59 0.92
N VAL A 43 -13.95 3.17 0.44
CA VAL A 43 -13.77 2.67 -0.92
C VAL A 43 -12.98 1.36 -0.94
N PRO A 44 -13.19 0.50 -1.95
CA PRO A 44 -12.33 -0.65 -2.18
C PRO A 44 -10.94 -0.19 -2.66
N PHE A 45 -9.93 -1.07 -2.52
CA PHE A 45 -8.54 -0.73 -2.85
C PHE A 45 -8.37 -0.34 -4.33
N GLU A 46 -9.09 -0.95 -5.22
CA GLU A 46 -9.04 -0.73 -6.67
C GLU A 46 -9.30 0.73 -7.03
N THR A 47 -10.12 1.43 -6.24
CA THR A 47 -10.42 2.86 -6.45
C THR A 47 -9.22 3.77 -6.21
N ILE A 48 -8.31 3.37 -5.32
CA ILE A 48 -7.13 4.15 -4.92
C ILE A 48 -5.82 3.59 -5.48
N ALA A 49 -5.83 2.41 -6.09
CA ALA A 49 -4.64 1.72 -6.58
C ALA A 49 -3.86 2.51 -7.64
N SER A 50 -4.53 3.39 -8.37
CA SER A 50 -3.92 4.23 -9.43
C SER A 50 -3.27 5.52 -8.92
N LEU A 51 -3.36 5.81 -7.62
CA LEU A 51 -2.72 6.99 -7.05
C LEU A 51 -1.19 6.87 -7.14
N PRO A 52 -0.49 7.93 -7.54
CA PRO A 52 0.96 7.90 -7.74
C PRO A 52 1.74 7.70 -6.43
N CYS A 53 1.14 8.07 -5.31
CA CYS A 53 1.67 7.83 -3.98
C CYS A 53 0.54 7.48 -3.02
N LEU A 54 0.69 6.39 -2.29
CA LEU A 54 -0.35 5.88 -1.40
C LEU A 54 0.25 5.37 -0.09
N GLY A 55 -0.17 5.93 1.03
CA GLY A 55 0.17 5.46 2.36
C GLY A 55 -0.99 4.71 3.01
N LEU A 56 -0.80 3.44 3.36
CA LEU A 56 -1.80 2.63 4.06
C LEU A 56 -1.55 2.68 5.57
N LEU A 57 -2.45 3.34 6.29
CA LEU A 57 -2.43 3.46 7.75
C LEU A 57 -3.40 2.45 8.38
N GLY A 58 -3.09 2.00 9.58
CA GLY A 58 -3.96 1.10 10.34
C GLY A 58 -3.19 0.30 11.38
N GLU A 59 -3.91 -0.30 12.30
CA GLU A 59 -3.34 -1.12 13.37
C GLU A 59 -2.61 -2.37 12.83
N PRO A 60 -1.68 -2.95 13.62
CA PRO A 60 -1.09 -4.23 13.30
C PRO A 60 -2.17 -5.32 13.10
N GLY A 61 -1.97 -6.20 12.14
CA GLY A 61 -2.91 -7.27 11.84
C GLY A 61 -4.06 -6.90 10.90
N MET A 62 -4.23 -5.64 10.52
CA MET A 62 -5.30 -5.19 9.60
C MET A 62 -5.08 -5.59 8.12
N GLY A 63 -4.02 -6.35 7.83
CA GLY A 63 -3.79 -6.90 6.49
C GLY A 63 -3.09 -5.97 5.51
N LYS A 64 -2.49 -4.85 5.94
CA LYS A 64 -1.75 -3.91 5.07
C LYS A 64 -0.69 -4.58 4.21
N THR A 65 0.20 -5.37 4.82
CA THR A 65 1.23 -6.14 4.13
C THR A 65 0.65 -7.06 3.05
N ARG A 66 -0.47 -7.72 3.38
CA ARG A 66 -1.15 -8.62 2.44
C ARG A 66 -1.73 -7.87 1.25
N THR A 67 -2.30 -6.68 1.47
CA THR A 67 -2.77 -5.80 0.41
C THR A 67 -1.61 -5.36 -0.50
N LEU A 68 -0.49 -4.90 0.10
CA LEU A 68 0.71 -4.52 -0.67
C LEU A 68 1.27 -5.67 -1.49
N GLN A 69 1.33 -6.89 -0.93
CA GLN A 69 1.80 -8.08 -1.64
C GLN A 69 0.89 -8.45 -2.80
N ALA A 70 -0.43 -8.38 -2.62
CA ALA A 70 -1.39 -8.63 -3.70
C ALA A 70 -1.26 -7.60 -4.82
N GLN A 71 -1.09 -6.32 -4.48
CA GLN A 71 -0.86 -5.24 -5.45
C GLN A 71 0.47 -5.41 -6.18
N ARG A 72 1.53 -5.76 -5.47
CA ARG A 72 2.82 -6.06 -6.10
C ARG A 72 2.66 -7.16 -7.15
N THR A 73 2.00 -8.26 -6.81
CA THR A 73 1.79 -9.37 -7.74
C THR A 73 1.02 -8.94 -8.98
N ALA A 74 -0.02 -8.13 -8.82
CA ALA A 74 -0.81 -7.59 -9.93
C ALA A 74 0.04 -6.66 -10.82
N ILE A 75 0.83 -5.77 -10.21
CA ILE A 75 1.71 -4.84 -10.93
C ILE A 75 2.87 -5.59 -11.59
N ASP A 76 3.51 -6.58 -10.94
CA ASP A 76 4.57 -7.39 -11.54
C ASP A 76 4.11 -8.04 -12.85
N THR A 77 2.86 -8.47 -12.92
CA THR A 77 2.28 -9.02 -14.16
C THR A 77 2.12 -7.94 -15.23
N GLN A 78 1.62 -6.78 -14.87
CA GLN A 78 1.42 -5.65 -15.79
C GLN A 78 2.75 -5.08 -16.30
N VAL A 79 3.72 -4.84 -15.42
CA VAL A 79 5.01 -4.24 -15.79
C VAL A 79 5.88 -5.15 -16.66
N GLN A 80 5.69 -6.49 -16.60
CA GLN A 80 6.35 -7.41 -17.53
C GLN A 80 5.92 -7.14 -18.98
N GLU A 81 4.69 -6.71 -19.21
CA GLU A 81 4.17 -6.37 -20.53
C GLU A 81 4.57 -4.96 -20.97
N GLU A 82 4.65 -4.01 -20.04
CA GLU A 82 4.89 -2.58 -20.29
C GLU A 82 6.37 -2.16 -20.14
N GLY A 83 7.25 -3.07 -19.68
CA GLY A 83 8.69 -2.80 -19.51
C GLY A 83 9.04 -2.01 -18.24
N GLY A 84 8.14 -1.95 -17.25
CA GLY A 84 8.41 -1.36 -15.94
C GLY A 84 9.13 -2.32 -14.98
N GLN A 85 9.37 -1.86 -13.75
CA GLN A 85 9.98 -2.68 -12.69
C GLN A 85 9.32 -2.40 -11.33
N THR A 86 9.43 -3.35 -10.40
CA THR A 86 9.00 -3.19 -9.01
C THR A 86 10.19 -3.31 -8.06
N LEU A 87 10.16 -2.55 -6.96
CA LEU A 87 11.12 -2.61 -5.88
C LEU A 87 10.38 -2.78 -4.55
N TRP A 88 10.73 -3.81 -3.80
CA TRP A 88 10.15 -4.09 -2.47
C TRP A 88 11.20 -3.91 -1.39
N LEU A 89 10.88 -3.12 -0.36
CA LEU A 89 11.70 -2.93 0.82
C LEU A 89 10.87 -3.26 2.08
N ASP A 90 11.37 -4.19 2.88
CA ASP A 90 10.85 -4.44 4.23
C ASP A 90 11.58 -3.54 5.22
N LEU A 91 10.90 -2.51 5.68
CA LEU A 91 11.48 -1.46 6.51
C LEU A 91 11.88 -1.97 7.91
N ARG A 92 11.36 -3.12 8.35
CA ARG A 92 11.80 -3.76 9.61
C ARG A 92 13.27 -4.19 9.59
N SER A 93 13.83 -4.41 8.42
CA SER A 93 15.23 -4.79 8.26
C SER A 93 16.22 -3.64 8.41
N TYR A 94 15.73 -2.41 8.51
CA TYR A 94 16.54 -1.21 8.59
C TYR A 94 16.58 -0.66 10.01
N GLY A 95 17.77 -0.62 10.59
CA GLY A 95 18.01 -0.05 11.94
C GLY A 95 18.26 1.46 11.94
N SER A 96 18.43 2.10 10.78
CA SER A 96 18.60 3.55 10.65
C SER A 96 18.14 4.06 9.29
N GLU A 97 17.80 5.34 9.28
CA GLU A 97 17.39 6.08 8.10
C GLU A 97 18.50 6.16 7.05
N GLU A 98 19.74 6.40 7.47
CA GLU A 98 20.88 6.51 6.54
C GLU A 98 21.10 5.20 5.77
N ARG A 99 20.90 4.07 6.45
CA ARG A 99 21.02 2.76 5.80
C ARG A 99 19.91 2.56 4.77
N LEU A 100 18.68 2.92 5.10
CA LEU A 100 17.55 2.84 4.17
C LEU A 100 17.80 3.72 2.94
N ILE A 101 18.18 4.99 3.13
CA ILE A 101 18.49 5.95 2.06
C ILE A 101 19.58 5.40 1.16
N ARG A 102 20.69 4.93 1.75
CA ARG A 102 21.80 4.37 0.98
C ARG A 102 21.38 3.15 0.17
N ASP A 103 20.65 2.22 0.79
CA ASP A 103 20.27 0.97 0.15
C ASP A 103 19.18 1.18 -0.91
N LEU A 104 18.27 2.13 -0.72
CA LEU A 104 17.25 2.49 -1.70
C LEU A 104 17.88 3.20 -2.91
N PHE A 105 18.59 4.30 -2.68
CA PHE A 105 19.16 5.10 -3.77
C PHE A 105 20.40 4.45 -4.42
N GLY A 106 21.08 3.52 -3.72
CA GLY A 106 22.14 2.68 -4.27
C GLY A 106 21.64 1.41 -4.95
N ASN A 107 20.34 1.13 -4.91
CA ASN A 107 19.78 -0.05 -5.57
C ASN A 107 19.89 0.05 -7.07
N GLN A 108 20.34 -1.03 -7.73
CA GLN A 108 20.55 -1.04 -9.18
C GLN A 108 19.27 -0.76 -9.97
N THR A 109 18.11 -1.25 -9.51
CA THR A 109 16.81 -0.99 -10.12
C THR A 109 16.45 0.49 -10.04
N PHE A 110 16.71 1.13 -8.88
CA PHE A 110 16.48 2.56 -8.69
C PHE A 110 17.41 3.40 -9.59
N LEU A 111 18.70 3.06 -9.64
CA LEU A 111 19.68 3.76 -10.49
C LEU A 111 19.36 3.62 -11.98
N ALA A 112 18.92 2.43 -12.40
CA ALA A 112 18.48 2.19 -13.78
C ALA A 112 17.24 3.02 -14.12
N TRP A 113 16.27 3.13 -13.19
CA TRP A 113 15.10 4.00 -13.35
C TRP A 113 15.50 5.48 -13.44
N ALA A 114 16.37 5.95 -12.57
CA ALA A 114 16.81 7.36 -12.55
C ALA A 114 17.51 7.79 -13.85
N SER A 115 18.13 6.85 -14.58
CA SER A 115 18.78 7.08 -15.88
C SER A 115 17.95 6.60 -17.08
N GLY A 116 16.78 5.98 -16.84
CA GLY A 116 15.94 5.35 -17.85
C GLY A 116 14.63 6.07 -18.09
N THR A 117 13.72 5.40 -18.80
CA THR A 117 12.40 5.92 -19.17
C THR A 117 11.25 5.00 -18.77
N PHE A 118 11.51 3.96 -17.99
CA PHE A 118 10.48 3.03 -17.54
C PHE A 118 9.83 3.47 -16.23
N CYS A 119 8.65 2.91 -15.92
CA CYS A 119 7.97 3.15 -14.65
C CYS A 119 8.55 2.26 -13.55
N LEU A 120 8.80 2.83 -12.37
CA LEU A 120 9.24 2.10 -11.19
C LEU A 120 8.16 2.18 -10.09
N HIS A 121 7.68 1.03 -9.63
CA HIS A 121 6.78 0.92 -8.50
C HIS A 121 7.56 0.51 -7.25
N ILE A 122 7.55 1.36 -6.23
CA ILE A 122 8.26 1.11 -4.96
C ILE A 122 7.24 0.75 -3.89
N PHE A 123 7.45 -0.40 -3.23
CA PHE A 123 6.66 -0.86 -2.11
C PHE A 123 7.49 -0.81 -0.83
N LEU A 124 7.03 -0.03 0.13
CA LEU A 124 7.64 0.12 1.45
C LEU A 124 6.72 -0.52 2.49
N ASP A 125 7.09 -1.70 3.00
CA ASP A 125 6.28 -2.40 4.00
C ASP A 125 6.81 -2.17 5.41
N SER A 126 5.89 -2.16 6.39
CA SER A 126 6.19 -2.09 7.82
C SER A 126 6.92 -0.81 8.24
N LEU A 127 6.40 0.34 7.81
CA LEU A 127 6.92 1.63 8.22
C LEU A 127 6.83 1.80 9.75
N ASP A 128 7.97 1.93 10.39
CA ASP A 128 8.07 2.32 11.80
C ASP A 128 8.03 3.85 11.91
N PRO A 129 7.35 4.42 12.93
CA PRO A 129 7.34 5.87 13.15
C PRO A 129 8.73 6.51 13.24
N THR A 130 9.76 5.75 13.63
CA THR A 130 11.15 6.23 13.68
C THR A 130 11.76 6.45 12.30
N LEU A 131 11.20 5.83 11.26
CA LEU A 131 11.61 5.98 9.86
C LEU A 131 10.67 6.91 9.08
N SER A 132 9.70 7.57 9.74
CA SER A 132 8.67 8.38 9.10
C SER A 132 9.23 9.59 8.34
N ARG A 133 10.39 10.12 8.76
CA ARG A 133 11.05 11.25 8.09
C ARG A 133 11.46 10.95 6.64
N VAL A 134 11.82 9.67 6.36
CA VAL A 134 12.15 9.25 4.98
C VAL A 134 10.94 9.37 4.08
N VAL A 135 9.76 8.98 4.59
CA VAL A 135 8.52 9.04 3.80
C VAL A 135 8.07 10.48 3.58
N GLU A 136 8.28 11.36 4.56
CA GLU A 136 8.00 12.80 4.39
C GLU A 136 8.82 13.39 3.23
N HIS A 137 10.08 13.00 3.09
CA HIS A 137 10.96 13.45 1.99
C HIS A 137 10.57 12.90 0.60
N PHE A 138 9.81 11.79 0.54
CA PHE A 138 9.30 11.27 -0.73
C PHE A 138 7.97 11.93 -1.15
N LEU A 139 7.31 12.66 -0.22
CA LEU A 139 6.01 13.29 -0.46
C LEU A 139 6.14 14.79 -0.79
N GLU A 140 7.33 15.37 -0.66
CA GLU A 140 7.70 16.73 -1.10
C GLU A 140 8.26 16.71 -2.54
#